data_f902cd0a11f5a0b36a7a6d268596628e
#
_entry.id   f902cd0a11f5a0b36a7a6d268596628e
#
_cell.length_a   1.000
_cell.length_b   1.000
_cell.length_c   1.000
_cell.angle_alpha   90.00
_cell.angle_beta   90.00
_cell.angle_gamma   90.00
#
_symmetry.space_group_name_H-M   'P 1'
#
loop_
_entity.id
_entity.type
_entity.pdbx_description
1 polymer ?
#
loop_
_entity_poly.entity_id
_entity_poly.type
_entity_poly.pdbx_seq_one_letter_code
_entity_poly.pdbx_strand_id
1 'polypeptide(L)'
;MELSDKNNKSKIAVVVVGYNRINSIKRVLGSLSKAHYSVDAPLVISIDASGCLPLYEFVKSFEWKHGDKYVIIREKRMGLRDHILSCGDLTKYFKGVIILEDDIYVSEYYYDYTLQAVAKYDSEDRVSGISLYRPEMDGNLPIDYIQDGQDVFAYQNVESWGECWTERMWCQFREWYRETPDHDFSKIDMPEHMKNWKKAWSKFYMAFQIETGRYFIYPSISLTTCFSEAGEHGITSSIGQVNLLSGPKRYLFDDFDNLTQYDIYGTNKNVYKWVGLDENELCVDFHGTNDNLKGRRYILSPYSYNCHIVKQYPLSLRPIELNVICADLGNGICLYDTHKRHGGSLKRGFPLTLAYYYVRQFNVKVLLKYSFSYLKSRLSDKIKSRF
;
A
#
# COMPACT_ATOMS: atom_id res chain seq x y z
N MET A 1 5.44 -2.55 34.02
CA MET A 1 6.07 -1.39 33.41
C MET A 1 4.97 -0.66 32.66
N GLU A 2 4.73 0.61 33.00
CA GLU A 2 3.61 1.35 32.41
C GLU A 2 4.06 2.01 31.09
N LEU A 3 3.19 1.99 30.07
CA LEU A 3 3.43 2.64 28.78
C LEU A 3 3.72 4.16 28.91
N SER A 4 3.35 4.76 30.04
CA SER A 4 3.44 6.19 30.35
C SER A 4 4.84 6.71 30.75
N ASP A 5 5.88 5.88 30.61
CA ASP A 5 7.25 6.33 30.91
C ASP A 5 7.66 7.48 29.96
N LYS A 6 8.12 8.60 30.54
CA LYS A 6 8.52 9.81 29.78
C LYS A 6 9.64 9.54 28.75
N ASN A 7 10.48 8.52 28.98
CA ASN A 7 11.55 8.15 28.05
C ASN A 7 11.04 7.57 26.74
N ASN A 8 9.79 7.11 26.68
CA ASN A 8 9.22 6.54 25.46
C ASN A 8 8.88 7.59 24.39
N LYS A 9 8.62 8.85 24.76
CA LYS A 9 8.27 9.93 23.82
C LYS A 9 9.37 10.30 22.81
N SER A 10 10.59 9.86 22.99
CA SER A 10 11.68 10.03 22.01
C SER A 10 11.85 8.83 21.08
N LYS A 11 11.17 7.70 21.34
CA LYS A 11 11.38 6.42 20.67
C LYS A 11 10.25 6.10 19.68
N ILE A 12 10.58 5.37 18.63
CA ILE A 12 9.59 4.76 17.73
C ILE A 12 9.38 3.32 18.20
N ALA A 13 8.15 2.96 18.57
CA ALA A 13 7.82 1.61 19.00
C ALA A 13 7.45 0.72 17.82
N VAL A 14 7.84 -0.55 17.89
CA VAL A 14 7.35 -1.59 16.98
C VAL A 14 6.11 -2.22 17.61
N VAL A 15 5.00 -2.23 16.89
CA VAL A 15 3.71 -2.75 17.35
C VAL A 15 3.32 -3.93 16.48
N VAL A 16 3.35 -5.14 17.04
CA VAL A 16 2.89 -6.36 16.36
C VAL A 16 1.43 -6.60 16.71
N VAL A 17 0.59 -6.68 15.69
CA VAL A 17 -0.85 -6.88 15.81
C VAL A 17 -1.20 -8.32 15.45
N GLY A 18 -1.90 -9.02 16.34
CA GLY A 18 -2.27 -10.41 16.11
C GLY A 18 -3.63 -10.78 16.69
N TYR A 19 -4.14 -11.96 16.29
CA TYR A 19 -5.39 -12.49 16.76
C TYR A 19 -5.26 -13.94 17.30
N ASN A 20 -5.05 -14.93 16.41
CA ASN A 20 -5.03 -16.35 16.79
C ASN A 20 -3.98 -17.19 16.05
N ARG A 21 -3.14 -16.60 15.19
CA ARG A 21 -2.16 -17.29 14.34
C ARG A 21 -0.79 -17.35 15.04
N ILE A 22 -0.58 -18.32 15.92
CA ILE A 22 0.67 -18.44 16.70
C ILE A 22 1.93 -18.59 15.82
N ASN A 23 1.85 -19.32 14.70
CA ASN A 23 3.00 -19.51 13.82
C ASN A 23 3.37 -18.24 13.07
N SER A 24 2.38 -17.45 12.66
CA SER A 24 2.59 -16.14 12.05
C SER A 24 3.25 -15.17 13.03
N ILE A 25 2.74 -15.09 14.26
CA ILE A 25 3.35 -14.30 15.35
C ILE A 25 4.81 -14.73 15.62
N LYS A 26 5.08 -16.04 15.69
CA LYS A 26 6.46 -16.54 15.85
C LYS A 26 7.37 -16.08 14.72
N ARG A 27 6.89 -16.04 13.50
CA ARG A 27 7.66 -15.65 12.31
C ARG A 27 7.95 -14.16 12.31
N VAL A 28 6.94 -13.30 12.53
CA VAL A 28 7.17 -11.83 12.56
C VAL A 28 8.10 -11.47 13.71
N LEU A 29 7.90 -12.00 14.93
CA LEU A 29 8.78 -11.76 16.07
C LEU A 29 10.19 -12.32 15.84
N GLY A 30 10.31 -13.46 15.15
CA GLY A 30 11.60 -14.02 14.75
C GLY A 30 12.35 -13.17 13.73
N SER A 31 11.66 -12.51 12.78
CA SER A 31 12.29 -11.55 11.86
C SER A 31 12.72 -10.29 12.58
N LEU A 32 11.88 -9.76 13.47
CA LEU A 32 12.19 -8.59 14.30
C LEU A 32 13.41 -8.82 15.19
N SER A 33 13.52 -9.98 15.83
CA SER A 33 14.67 -10.32 16.70
C SER A 33 16.01 -10.36 15.97
N LYS A 34 15.99 -10.57 14.66
CA LYS A 34 17.19 -10.63 13.80
C LYS A 34 17.52 -9.30 13.14
N ALA A 35 16.62 -8.35 13.19
CA ALA A 35 16.81 -7.05 12.57
C ALA A 35 17.85 -6.20 13.31
N HIS A 36 18.39 -5.23 12.61
CA HIS A 36 19.34 -4.27 13.15
C HIS A 36 18.63 -3.09 13.80
N TYR A 37 19.10 -2.70 14.98
CA TYR A 37 18.58 -1.55 15.71
C TYR A 37 19.75 -0.66 16.18
N SER A 38 19.85 0.51 15.60
CA SER A 38 20.89 1.50 15.96
C SER A 38 20.58 2.23 17.27
N VAL A 39 19.34 2.16 17.73
CA VAL A 39 18.86 2.73 19.00
C VAL A 39 17.83 1.80 19.63
N ASP A 40 17.49 2.07 20.90
CA ASP A 40 16.44 1.31 21.59
C ASP A 40 15.11 1.36 20.83
N ALA A 41 14.54 0.20 20.56
CA ALA A 41 13.28 -0.01 19.88
C ALA A 41 12.28 -0.72 20.82
N PRO A 42 11.36 -0.01 21.48
CA PRO A 42 10.33 -0.65 22.28
C PRO A 42 9.44 -1.55 21.42
N LEU A 43 9.08 -2.73 21.93
CA LEU A 43 8.17 -3.67 21.30
C LEU A 43 6.85 -3.72 22.06
N VAL A 44 5.75 -3.49 21.35
CA VAL A 44 4.39 -3.71 21.84
C VAL A 44 3.80 -4.90 21.08
N ILE A 45 3.40 -5.95 21.77
CA ILE A 45 2.68 -7.09 21.17
C ILE A 45 1.22 -6.96 21.58
N SER A 46 0.36 -6.61 20.62
CA SER A 46 -1.07 -6.39 20.83
C SER A 46 -1.87 -7.55 20.23
N ILE A 47 -2.55 -8.33 21.09
CA ILE A 47 -3.34 -9.50 20.68
C ILE A 47 -4.81 -9.23 20.95
N ASP A 48 -5.65 -9.35 19.92
CA ASP A 48 -7.09 -9.27 20.08
C ASP A 48 -7.63 -10.52 20.80
N ALA A 49 -8.79 -10.41 21.43
CA ALA A 49 -9.38 -11.49 22.25
C ALA A 49 -9.77 -12.68 21.36
N SER A 50 -8.94 -13.71 21.35
CA SER A 50 -9.14 -14.96 20.60
C SER A 50 -9.40 -16.18 21.49
N GLY A 51 -9.07 -16.09 22.78
CA GLY A 51 -9.09 -17.24 23.70
C GLY A 51 -7.94 -18.22 23.45
N CYS A 52 -6.97 -17.90 22.56
CA CYS A 52 -5.83 -18.79 22.23
C CYS A 52 -4.77 -18.76 23.34
N LEU A 53 -4.93 -19.57 24.38
CA LEU A 53 -4.01 -19.62 25.52
C LEU A 53 -2.55 -19.88 25.11
N PRO A 54 -2.23 -20.83 24.19
CA PRO A 54 -0.84 -21.05 23.79
C PRO A 54 -0.19 -19.79 23.16
N LEU A 55 -0.97 -18.98 22.42
CA LEU A 55 -0.48 -17.70 21.88
C LEU A 55 -0.20 -16.71 23.01
N TYR A 56 -1.12 -16.58 23.97
CA TYR A 56 -0.96 -15.67 25.10
C TYR A 56 0.26 -16.01 25.97
N GLU A 57 0.49 -17.29 26.23
CA GLU A 57 1.68 -17.76 26.94
C GLU A 57 2.96 -17.46 26.17
N PHE A 58 2.96 -17.74 24.87
CA PHE A 58 4.12 -17.48 23.99
C PHE A 58 4.49 -15.98 23.99
N VAL A 59 3.55 -15.06 23.76
CA VAL A 59 3.87 -13.63 23.69
C VAL A 59 4.30 -13.05 25.05
N LYS A 60 3.79 -13.59 26.15
CA LYS A 60 4.23 -13.22 27.50
C LYS A 60 5.68 -13.67 27.77
N SER A 61 6.04 -14.89 27.38
CA SER A 61 7.38 -15.47 27.59
C SER A 61 8.42 -15.01 26.56
N PHE A 62 8.00 -14.41 25.44
CA PHE A 62 8.92 -13.95 24.40
C PHE A 62 9.91 -12.91 24.95
N GLU A 63 11.20 -13.12 24.70
CA GLU A 63 12.27 -12.19 25.11
C GLU A 63 12.56 -11.18 24.00
N TRP A 64 12.60 -9.89 24.37
CA TRP A 64 13.00 -8.80 23.49
C TRP A 64 14.27 -8.15 24.00
N LYS A 65 15.31 -8.07 23.16
CA LYS A 65 16.65 -7.62 23.56
C LYS A 65 16.98 -6.21 23.10
N HIS A 66 16.09 -5.58 22.32
CA HIS A 66 16.37 -4.29 21.66
C HIS A 66 15.62 -3.12 22.30
N GLY A 67 15.11 -3.28 23.51
CA GLY A 67 14.39 -2.26 24.25
C GLY A 67 13.34 -2.84 25.18
N ASP A 68 12.45 -2.01 25.67
CA ASP A 68 11.35 -2.42 26.54
C ASP A 68 10.31 -3.26 25.76
N LYS A 69 9.73 -4.26 26.44
CA LYS A 69 8.64 -5.07 25.89
C LYS A 69 7.34 -4.83 26.66
N TYR A 70 6.26 -4.65 25.92
CA TYR A 70 4.90 -4.51 26.42
C TYR A 70 4.00 -5.55 25.74
N VAL A 71 3.11 -6.20 26.50
CA VAL A 71 2.13 -7.16 25.98
C VAL A 71 0.74 -6.68 26.35
N ILE A 72 -0.10 -6.47 25.35
CA ILE A 72 -1.49 -6.06 25.47
C ILE A 72 -2.37 -7.21 24.96
N ILE A 73 -3.08 -7.90 25.83
CA ILE A 73 -4.08 -8.89 25.46
C ILE A 73 -5.45 -8.26 25.72
N ARG A 74 -6.27 -8.17 24.69
CA ARG A 74 -7.59 -7.57 24.81
C ARG A 74 -8.55 -8.49 25.54
N GLU A 75 -9.38 -7.93 26.39
CA GLU A 75 -10.40 -8.70 27.13
C GLU A 75 -11.60 -9.06 26.25
N LYS A 76 -11.94 -8.20 25.29
CA LYS A 76 -13.04 -8.37 24.34
C LYS A 76 -12.52 -8.23 22.91
N ARG A 77 -13.13 -8.98 22.00
CA ARG A 77 -12.80 -8.90 20.58
C ARG A 77 -13.14 -7.52 20.03
N MET A 78 -12.14 -6.85 19.47
CA MET A 78 -12.26 -5.54 18.85
C MET A 78 -12.57 -5.66 17.34
N GLY A 79 -12.00 -6.66 16.68
CA GLY A 79 -11.95 -6.76 15.24
C GLY A 79 -10.83 -5.89 14.65
N LEU A 80 -10.45 -6.17 13.40
CA LEU A 80 -9.23 -5.59 12.80
C LEU A 80 -9.21 -4.07 12.83
N ARG A 81 -10.29 -3.39 12.40
CA ARG A 81 -10.33 -1.93 12.34
C ARG A 81 -10.04 -1.28 13.70
N ASP A 82 -10.84 -1.61 14.69
CA ASP A 82 -10.73 -0.97 16.00
C ASP A 82 -9.43 -1.36 16.70
N HIS A 83 -8.93 -2.56 16.42
CA HIS A 83 -7.64 -3.01 16.94
C HIS A 83 -6.49 -2.18 16.34
N ILE A 84 -6.43 -2.00 15.02
CA ILE A 84 -5.43 -1.14 14.36
C ILE A 84 -5.54 0.30 14.85
N LEU A 85 -6.76 0.86 14.92
CA LEU A 85 -6.98 2.21 15.45
C LEU A 85 -6.43 2.37 16.88
N SER A 86 -6.67 1.37 17.74
CA SER A 86 -6.16 1.39 19.11
C SER A 86 -4.63 1.24 19.18
N CYS A 87 -4.02 0.56 18.20
CA CYS A 87 -2.57 0.44 18.10
C CYS A 87 -1.92 1.75 17.60
N GLY A 88 -2.55 2.44 16.64
CA GLY A 88 -2.13 3.77 16.23
C GLY A 88 -2.24 4.81 17.36
N ASP A 89 -3.25 4.69 18.24
CA ASP A 89 -3.40 5.57 19.42
C ASP A 89 -2.24 5.43 20.43
N LEU A 90 -1.36 4.42 20.28
CA LEU A 90 -0.14 4.31 21.08
C LEU A 90 0.88 5.42 20.79
N THR A 91 0.74 6.16 19.70
CA THR A 91 1.54 7.36 19.41
C THR A 91 1.50 8.40 20.54
N LYS A 92 0.43 8.41 21.35
CA LYS A 92 0.36 9.24 22.56
C LYS A 92 1.44 8.92 23.60
N TYR A 93 2.05 7.74 23.56
CA TYR A 93 3.11 7.29 24.47
C TYR A 93 4.49 7.32 23.83
N PHE A 94 4.58 7.19 22.50
CA PHE A 94 5.81 7.11 21.71
C PHE A 94 5.90 8.28 20.73
N LYS A 95 7.11 8.57 20.24
CA LYS A 95 7.30 9.51 19.13
C LYS A 95 6.54 9.06 17.87
N GLY A 96 6.51 7.76 17.66
CA GLY A 96 5.77 7.12 16.58
C GLY A 96 5.63 5.61 16.83
N VAL A 97 4.83 4.97 16.01
CA VAL A 97 4.60 3.52 16.04
C VAL A 97 4.76 2.93 14.65
N ILE A 98 5.45 1.80 14.56
CA ILE A 98 5.49 0.96 13.36
C ILE A 98 4.47 -0.15 13.58
N ILE A 99 3.41 -0.23 12.77
CA ILE A 99 2.39 -1.27 12.86
C ILE A 99 2.73 -2.41 11.90
N LEU A 100 2.73 -3.63 12.43
CA LEU A 100 3.00 -4.86 11.67
C LEU A 100 1.93 -5.90 12.00
N GLU A 101 1.20 -6.36 11.01
CA GLU A 101 0.30 -7.50 11.15
C GLU A 101 1.10 -8.80 11.32
N ASP A 102 0.48 -9.87 11.84
CA ASP A 102 1.17 -11.09 12.25
C ASP A 102 1.73 -11.93 11.09
N ASP A 103 1.32 -11.70 9.83
CA ASP A 103 1.83 -12.37 8.65
C ASP A 103 2.94 -11.59 7.89
N ILE A 104 3.45 -10.53 8.49
CA ILE A 104 4.53 -9.73 7.93
C ILE A 104 5.91 -10.33 8.27
N TYR A 105 6.84 -10.16 7.35
CA TYR A 105 8.27 -10.39 7.53
C TYR A 105 9.03 -9.10 7.22
N VAL A 106 9.94 -8.70 8.12
CA VAL A 106 10.70 -7.46 7.97
C VAL A 106 12.10 -7.71 7.41
N SER A 107 12.61 -6.77 6.63
CA SER A 107 14.02 -6.66 6.26
C SER A 107 14.86 -6.35 7.50
N GLU A 108 16.12 -6.74 7.48
CA GLU A 108 17.06 -6.52 8.59
C GLU A 108 17.23 -5.03 8.95
N TYR A 109 17.13 -4.12 7.99
CA TYR A 109 17.36 -2.68 8.17
C TYR A 109 16.08 -1.82 8.07
N TYR A 110 14.91 -2.41 8.29
CA TYR A 110 13.62 -1.70 8.22
C TYR A 110 13.52 -0.55 9.22
N TYR A 111 14.09 -0.75 10.41
CA TYR A 111 14.02 0.23 11.49
C TYR A 111 14.88 1.46 11.19
N ASP A 112 16.09 1.28 10.66
CA ASP A 112 16.98 2.36 10.26
C ASP A 112 16.38 3.22 9.13
N TYR A 113 15.68 2.59 8.16
CA TYR A 113 14.88 3.32 7.17
C TYR A 113 13.83 4.19 7.84
N THR A 114 13.06 3.60 8.76
CA THR A 114 11.98 4.31 9.44
C THR A 114 12.49 5.52 10.21
N LEU A 115 13.59 5.37 10.94
CA LEU A 115 14.22 6.47 11.67
C LEU A 115 14.61 7.63 10.74
N GLN A 116 15.26 7.31 9.61
CA GLN A 116 15.70 8.29 8.63
C GLN A 116 14.51 8.97 7.94
N ALA A 117 13.48 8.21 7.54
CA ALA A 117 12.28 8.75 6.89
C ALA A 117 11.47 9.64 7.84
N VAL A 118 11.29 9.23 9.09
CA VAL A 118 10.62 10.06 10.11
C VAL A 118 11.42 11.34 10.38
N ALA A 119 12.76 11.25 10.48
CA ALA A 119 13.59 12.43 10.69
C ALA A 119 13.47 13.46 9.56
N LYS A 120 13.26 13.00 8.31
CA LYS A 120 13.10 13.88 7.14
C LYS A 120 11.68 14.44 7.02
N TYR A 121 10.65 13.61 7.24
CA TYR A 121 9.29 13.93 6.80
C TYR A 121 8.29 14.19 7.95
N ASP A 122 8.68 14.05 9.22
CA ASP A 122 7.75 14.28 10.34
C ASP A 122 7.24 15.73 10.41
N SER A 123 7.99 16.71 9.92
CA SER A 123 7.57 18.11 9.88
C SER A 123 6.84 18.52 8.60
N GLU A 124 6.71 17.64 7.61
CA GLU A 124 6.02 17.94 6.36
C GLU A 124 4.52 17.62 6.50
N ASP A 125 3.67 18.64 6.47
CA ASP A 125 2.22 18.51 6.71
C ASP A 125 1.50 17.64 5.67
N ARG A 126 2.02 17.57 4.45
CA ARG A 126 1.45 16.73 3.38
C ARG A 126 1.79 15.25 3.56
N VAL A 127 2.69 14.90 4.47
CA VAL A 127 3.03 13.52 4.78
C VAL A 127 2.20 13.03 5.96
N SER A 128 1.37 12.04 5.71
CA SER A 128 0.47 11.41 6.69
C SER A 128 0.98 10.09 7.26
N GLY A 129 2.04 9.51 6.68
CA GLY A 129 2.63 8.26 7.17
C GLY A 129 3.82 7.83 6.32
N ILE A 130 4.54 6.82 6.83
CA ILE A 130 5.69 6.20 6.17
C ILE A 130 5.35 4.73 5.95
N SER A 131 5.41 4.26 4.71
CA SER A 131 5.27 2.84 4.39
C SER A 131 6.62 2.13 4.45
N LEU A 132 6.62 0.88 4.88
CA LEU A 132 7.76 -0.03 4.77
C LEU A 132 7.62 -0.98 3.58
N TYR A 133 6.42 -1.08 3.05
CA TYR A 133 6.08 -1.93 1.91
C TYR A 133 6.02 -1.11 0.63
N ARG A 134 6.47 -1.69 -0.48
CA ARG A 134 6.28 -1.15 -1.82
C ARG A 134 5.40 -2.10 -2.60
N PRO A 135 4.18 -1.71 -2.99
CA PRO A 135 3.33 -2.56 -3.80
C PRO A 135 3.94 -2.77 -5.20
N GLU A 136 3.85 -4.00 -5.71
CA GLU A 136 4.26 -4.36 -7.08
C GLU A 136 3.06 -4.75 -7.95
N MET A 137 1.86 -4.72 -7.36
CA MET A 137 0.61 -5.03 -8.04
C MET A 137 -0.46 -4.00 -7.67
N ASP A 138 -1.22 -3.53 -8.65
CA ASP A 138 -2.47 -2.79 -8.46
C ASP A 138 -3.62 -3.69 -8.89
N GLY A 139 -4.36 -4.19 -7.92
CA GLY A 139 -5.38 -5.20 -8.16
C GLY A 139 -4.78 -6.46 -8.81
N ASN A 140 -4.94 -6.61 -10.12
CA ASN A 140 -4.48 -7.77 -10.86
C ASN A 140 -3.34 -7.49 -11.85
N LEU A 141 -2.87 -6.25 -11.93
CA LEU A 141 -1.84 -5.83 -12.87
C LEU A 141 -0.57 -5.42 -12.14
N PRO A 142 0.61 -5.73 -12.72
CA PRO A 142 1.86 -5.19 -12.21
C PRO A 142 1.87 -3.67 -12.25
N ILE A 143 2.39 -3.04 -11.18
CA ILE A 143 2.64 -1.62 -11.11
C ILE A 143 4.15 -1.38 -11.02
N ASP A 144 4.66 -0.57 -11.92
CA ASP A 144 6.04 -0.13 -11.94
C ASP A 144 6.09 1.35 -11.57
N TYR A 145 7.09 1.76 -10.80
CA TYR A 145 7.30 3.15 -10.41
C TYR A 145 8.51 3.73 -11.14
N ILE A 146 8.47 5.02 -11.42
CA ILE A 146 9.61 5.73 -12.02
C ILE A 146 10.83 5.61 -11.11
N GLN A 147 11.96 5.32 -11.73
CA GLN A 147 13.27 5.33 -11.07
C GLN A 147 13.92 6.68 -11.38
N ASP A 148 13.69 7.67 -10.54
CA ASP A 148 14.18 9.05 -10.68
C ASP A 148 15.48 9.32 -9.91
N GLY A 149 16.05 8.28 -9.31
CA GLY A 149 17.24 8.38 -8.47
C GLY A 149 16.94 8.60 -6.99
N GLN A 150 15.69 8.86 -6.62
CA GLN A 150 15.26 8.95 -5.24
C GLN A 150 15.02 7.55 -4.65
N ASP A 151 15.19 7.44 -3.34
CA ASP A 151 14.95 6.18 -2.63
C ASP A 151 13.52 6.05 -2.10
N VAL A 152 12.71 7.08 -2.32
CA VAL A 152 11.31 7.16 -1.91
C VAL A 152 10.46 7.91 -2.92
N PHE A 153 9.17 7.70 -2.87
CA PHE A 153 8.16 8.45 -3.61
C PHE A 153 6.93 8.69 -2.72
N ALA A 154 6.07 9.63 -3.10
CA ALA A 154 4.84 9.92 -2.38
C ALA A 154 3.65 9.24 -3.07
N TYR A 155 2.77 8.60 -2.30
CA TYR A 155 1.61 7.89 -2.84
C TYR A 155 0.37 8.09 -1.96
N GLN A 156 -0.77 8.42 -2.57
CA GLN A 156 -2.06 8.53 -1.88
C GLN A 156 -2.70 7.15 -1.72
N ASN A 157 -1.98 6.27 -1.06
CA ASN A 157 -2.44 4.93 -0.74
C ASN A 157 -1.94 4.56 0.65
N VAL A 158 -2.57 3.57 1.27
CA VAL A 158 -2.10 2.95 2.51
C VAL A 158 -2.22 1.44 2.40
N GLU A 159 -1.10 0.76 2.54
CA GLU A 159 -1.01 -0.69 2.58
C GLU A 159 -0.79 -1.15 4.02
N SER A 160 -1.52 -2.19 4.45
CA SER A 160 -1.45 -2.72 5.82
C SER A 160 -0.24 -3.64 6.07
N TRP A 161 0.76 -3.60 5.19
CA TRP A 161 1.92 -4.50 5.26
C TRP A 161 3.17 -3.84 5.82
N GLY A 162 2.98 -2.99 6.80
CA GLY A 162 4.02 -2.28 7.54
C GLY A 162 3.97 -0.78 7.28
N GLU A 163 3.49 -0.05 8.27
CA GLU A 163 3.36 1.39 8.22
C GLU A 163 3.85 2.03 9.52
N CYS A 164 4.36 3.25 9.42
CA CYS A 164 4.76 4.04 10.58
C CYS A 164 3.99 5.36 10.62
N TRP A 165 3.44 5.66 11.78
CA TRP A 165 2.85 6.95 12.10
C TRP A 165 3.56 7.61 13.28
N THR A 166 3.87 8.89 13.14
CA THR A 166 4.24 9.73 14.28
C THR A 166 2.98 10.24 14.99
N GLU A 167 3.15 10.81 16.17
CA GLU A 167 2.04 11.40 16.92
C GLU A 167 1.30 12.46 16.08
N ARG A 168 2.04 13.33 15.37
CA ARG A 168 1.44 14.34 14.47
C ARG A 168 0.59 13.70 13.38
N MET A 169 1.16 12.77 12.63
CA MET A 169 0.48 12.11 11.51
C MET A 169 -0.80 11.40 11.96
N TRP A 170 -0.71 10.69 13.08
CA TRP A 170 -1.84 9.96 13.63
C TRP A 170 -2.93 10.87 14.20
N CYS A 171 -2.56 11.94 14.93
CA CYS A 171 -3.52 12.89 15.47
C CYS A 171 -4.34 13.57 14.36
N GLN A 172 -3.71 13.99 13.26
CA GLN A 172 -4.42 14.58 12.11
C GLN A 172 -5.45 13.61 11.52
N PHE A 173 -5.09 12.33 11.35
CA PHE A 173 -6.06 11.33 10.90
C PHE A 173 -7.19 11.12 11.92
N ARG A 174 -6.87 11.02 13.21
CA ARG A 174 -7.88 10.78 14.26
C ARG A 174 -8.84 11.95 14.45
N GLU A 175 -8.40 13.18 14.23
CA GLU A 175 -9.26 14.37 14.20
C GLU A 175 -10.25 14.29 13.05
N TRP A 176 -9.76 14.07 11.83
CA TRP A 176 -10.60 13.87 10.65
C TRP A 176 -11.59 12.71 10.83
N TYR A 177 -11.12 11.55 11.34
CA TYR A 177 -11.94 10.37 11.54
C TYR A 177 -13.10 10.58 12.54
N ARG A 178 -12.89 11.41 13.57
CA ARG A 178 -13.93 11.75 14.55
C ARG A 178 -15.00 12.69 13.99
N GLU A 179 -14.62 13.56 13.08
CA GLU A 179 -15.52 14.53 12.45
C GLU A 179 -16.37 13.90 11.33
N THR A 180 -15.99 12.73 10.86
CA THR A 180 -16.64 12.04 9.73
C THR A 180 -17.11 10.61 10.07
N PRO A 181 -17.92 10.40 11.14
CA PRO A 181 -18.30 9.05 11.58
C PRO A 181 -19.13 8.28 10.53
N ASP A 182 -19.96 8.99 9.76
CA ASP A 182 -20.86 8.46 8.73
C ASP A 182 -20.39 8.90 7.32
N HIS A 183 -19.11 8.65 7.03
CA HIS A 183 -18.49 9.14 5.81
C HIS A 183 -19.13 8.58 4.54
N ASP A 184 -19.56 9.48 3.65
CA ASP A 184 -20.14 9.13 2.35
C ASP A 184 -19.05 8.91 1.29
N PHE A 185 -18.52 7.70 1.22
CA PHE A 185 -17.48 7.32 0.27
C PHE A 185 -17.89 7.46 -1.20
N SER A 186 -19.20 7.58 -1.53
CA SER A 186 -19.66 7.76 -2.90
C SER A 186 -19.13 9.06 -3.52
N LYS A 187 -18.88 10.07 -2.69
CA LYS A 187 -18.40 11.40 -3.10
C LYS A 187 -16.87 11.48 -3.25
N ILE A 188 -16.13 10.49 -2.75
CA ILE A 188 -14.67 10.50 -2.80
C ILE A 188 -14.19 9.98 -4.14
N ASP A 189 -13.15 10.63 -4.68
CA ASP A 189 -12.47 10.22 -5.91
C ASP A 189 -11.49 9.09 -5.64
N MET A 190 -12.00 7.88 -5.55
CA MET A 190 -11.21 6.67 -5.35
C MET A 190 -11.78 5.49 -6.16
N PRO A 191 -10.99 4.45 -6.43
CA PRO A 191 -11.43 3.27 -7.14
C PRO A 191 -12.71 2.64 -6.53
N GLU A 192 -13.67 2.27 -7.39
CA GLU A 192 -14.99 1.80 -6.95
C GLU A 192 -14.91 0.54 -6.07
N HIS A 193 -13.96 -0.37 -6.38
CA HIS A 193 -13.76 -1.56 -5.56
C HIS A 193 -13.35 -1.24 -4.11
N MET A 194 -12.60 -0.16 -3.89
CA MET A 194 -12.20 0.29 -2.55
C MET A 194 -13.38 0.90 -1.78
N LYS A 195 -14.29 1.62 -2.46
CA LYS A 195 -15.51 2.15 -1.85
C LYS A 195 -16.39 1.05 -1.25
N ASN A 196 -16.35 -0.13 -1.84
CA ASN A 196 -17.14 -1.28 -1.42
C ASN A 196 -16.54 -2.06 -0.22
N TRP A 197 -15.33 -1.74 0.24
CA TRP A 197 -14.74 -2.37 1.43
C TRP A 197 -15.54 -1.99 2.69
N LYS A 198 -16.12 -2.98 3.36
CA LYS A 198 -17.03 -2.71 4.49
C LYS A 198 -16.32 -2.44 5.81
N LYS A 199 -15.21 -3.14 6.08
CA LYS A 199 -14.55 -3.16 7.39
C LYS A 199 -13.08 -2.70 7.37
N ALA A 200 -12.53 -2.36 6.22
CA ALA A 200 -11.14 -1.97 6.09
C ALA A 200 -10.89 -0.59 6.72
N TRP A 201 -9.97 -0.53 7.68
CA TRP A 201 -9.51 0.72 8.27
C TRP A 201 -8.80 1.59 7.24
N SER A 202 -8.06 0.96 6.34
CA SER A 202 -7.30 1.61 5.27
C SER A 202 -8.17 2.45 4.33
N LYS A 203 -9.43 2.05 4.09
CA LYS A 203 -10.37 2.85 3.31
C LYS A 203 -10.58 4.25 3.89
N PHE A 204 -10.74 4.35 5.21
CA PHE A 204 -10.89 5.64 5.88
C PHE A 204 -9.61 6.46 5.81
N TYR A 205 -8.46 5.80 5.94
CA TYR A 205 -7.17 6.48 5.85
C TYR A 205 -6.91 7.03 4.44
N MET A 206 -7.22 6.26 3.39
CA MET A 206 -7.14 6.74 2.00
C MET A 206 -8.10 7.90 1.73
N ALA A 207 -9.32 7.84 2.26
CA ALA A 207 -10.27 8.95 2.16
C ALA A 207 -9.72 10.23 2.79
N PHE A 208 -9.14 10.12 4.00
CA PHE A 208 -8.44 11.22 4.65
C PHE A 208 -7.32 11.79 3.78
N GLN A 209 -6.49 10.95 3.18
CA GLN A 209 -5.40 11.41 2.30
C GLN A 209 -5.93 12.18 1.09
N ILE A 210 -6.99 11.69 0.45
CA ILE A 210 -7.59 12.31 -0.74
C ILE A 210 -8.19 13.66 -0.37
N GLU A 211 -9.02 13.73 0.67
CA GLU A 211 -9.74 14.95 1.06
C GLU A 211 -8.81 16.04 1.61
N THR A 212 -7.68 15.64 2.19
CA THR A 212 -6.73 16.59 2.78
C THR A 212 -5.47 16.81 1.93
N GLY A 213 -5.38 16.18 0.75
CA GLY A 213 -4.22 16.30 -0.13
C GLY A 213 -2.93 15.71 0.44
N ARG A 214 -3.03 14.67 1.28
CA ARG A 214 -1.88 14.05 1.95
C ARG A 214 -1.45 12.76 1.29
N TYR A 215 -0.23 12.32 1.62
CA TYR A 215 0.45 11.17 1.03
C TYR A 215 1.15 10.33 2.09
N PHE A 216 1.37 9.06 1.79
CA PHE A 216 2.40 8.27 2.42
C PHE A 216 3.71 8.38 1.65
N ILE A 217 4.83 8.27 2.37
CA ILE A 217 6.16 8.08 1.77
C ILE A 217 6.41 6.58 1.66
N TYR A 218 6.66 6.13 0.45
CA TYR A 218 6.93 4.73 0.10
C TYR A 218 8.40 4.54 -0.25
N PRO A 219 9.05 3.44 0.19
CA PRO A 219 10.40 3.14 -0.22
C PRO A 219 10.43 2.63 -1.66
N SER A 220 11.50 2.94 -2.41
CA SER A 220 11.72 2.39 -3.76
C SER A 220 12.00 0.89 -3.77
N ILE A 221 12.51 0.33 -2.66
CA ILE A 221 12.69 -1.11 -2.43
C ILE A 221 12.01 -1.47 -1.11
N SER A 222 11.20 -2.50 -1.12
CA SER A 222 10.41 -2.90 0.06
C SER A 222 11.27 -3.34 1.24
N LEU A 223 10.82 -3.04 2.43
CA LEU A 223 11.44 -3.40 3.71
C LEU A 223 10.58 -4.40 4.49
N THR A 224 9.40 -4.68 3.98
CA THR A 224 8.49 -5.69 4.49
C THR A 224 7.94 -6.52 3.34
N THR A 225 7.52 -7.73 3.63
CA THR A 225 6.74 -8.58 2.72
C THR A 225 5.70 -9.34 3.50
N CYS A 226 4.63 -9.76 2.85
CA CYS A 226 3.55 -10.51 3.47
C CYS A 226 3.64 -11.98 3.11
N PHE A 227 3.45 -12.89 4.06
CA PHE A 227 3.34 -14.33 3.80
C PHE A 227 1.97 -14.72 3.24
N SER A 228 0.99 -13.82 3.30
CA SER A 228 -0.35 -14.01 2.72
C SER A 228 -1.01 -15.32 3.15
N GLU A 229 -0.87 -15.67 4.44
CA GLU A 229 -1.50 -16.86 4.99
C GLU A 229 -3.01 -16.69 5.10
N ALA A 230 -3.74 -17.78 4.92
CA ALA A 230 -5.18 -17.77 5.13
C ALA A 230 -5.51 -17.28 6.55
N GLY A 231 -6.36 -16.27 6.63
CA GLY A 231 -6.82 -15.65 7.87
C GLY A 231 -8.31 -15.38 7.83
N GLU A 232 -8.82 -14.58 8.75
CA GLU A 232 -10.26 -14.22 8.78
C GLU A 232 -10.73 -13.45 7.53
N HIS A 233 -9.84 -12.71 6.89
CA HIS A 233 -10.16 -11.83 5.76
C HIS A 233 -9.60 -12.33 4.42
N GLY A 234 -8.76 -13.37 4.41
CA GLY A 234 -8.17 -13.95 3.21
C GLY A 234 -8.32 -15.47 3.19
N ILE A 235 -9.07 -16.02 2.21
CA ILE A 235 -9.30 -17.47 2.07
C ILE A 235 -8.14 -18.14 1.33
N THR A 236 -7.34 -17.39 0.59
CA THR A 236 -6.22 -17.89 -0.23
C THR A 236 -5.05 -16.94 -0.19
N SER A 237 -3.84 -17.48 -0.44
CA SER A 237 -2.63 -16.66 -0.59
C SER A 237 -2.85 -15.51 -1.57
N SER A 238 -2.56 -14.30 -1.14
CA SER A 238 -2.53 -13.12 -1.97
C SER A 238 -1.17 -12.97 -2.66
N ILE A 239 -1.05 -12.02 -3.56
CA ILE A 239 0.18 -11.72 -4.30
C ILE A 239 0.99 -10.59 -3.63
N GLY A 240 1.09 -10.64 -2.29
CA GLY A 240 1.76 -9.60 -1.50
C GLY A 240 3.26 -9.77 -1.34
N GLN A 241 3.85 -10.85 -1.90
CA GLN A 241 5.28 -11.09 -1.82
C GLN A 241 6.04 -10.17 -2.77
N VAL A 242 7.03 -9.47 -2.23
CA VAL A 242 7.88 -8.52 -2.97
C VAL A 242 9.35 -8.72 -2.60
N ASN A 243 10.24 -8.20 -3.42
CA ASN A 243 11.66 -8.21 -3.14
C ASN A 243 11.99 -7.32 -1.94
N LEU A 244 12.73 -7.86 -0.97
CA LEU A 244 13.19 -7.13 0.21
C LEU A 244 14.59 -6.56 0.03
N LEU A 245 14.82 -5.36 0.55
CA LEU A 245 16.15 -4.83 0.75
C LEU A 245 16.88 -5.70 1.79
N SER A 246 18.03 -6.27 1.43
CA SER A 246 18.78 -7.21 2.27
C SER A 246 20.06 -6.66 2.88
N GLY A 247 20.33 -5.37 2.79
CA GLY A 247 21.55 -4.76 3.32
C GLY A 247 21.33 -3.35 3.86
N PRO A 248 22.35 -2.80 4.55
CA PRO A 248 22.29 -1.43 5.05
C PRO A 248 22.27 -0.45 3.88
N LYS A 249 21.51 0.64 4.05
CA LYS A 249 21.39 1.67 3.04
C LYS A 249 21.36 3.05 3.67
N ARG A 250 22.15 3.98 3.13
CA ARG A 250 21.98 5.40 3.35
C ARG A 250 20.99 5.91 2.30
N TYR A 251 19.87 6.42 2.75
CA TYR A 251 18.78 6.84 1.88
C TYR A 251 18.99 8.25 1.33
N LEU A 252 18.65 8.44 0.07
CA LEU A 252 18.52 9.75 -0.57
C LEU A 252 17.07 10.19 -0.44
N PHE A 253 16.82 11.14 0.45
CA PHE A 253 15.53 11.76 0.68
C PHE A 253 15.57 13.21 0.23
N ASP A 254 14.76 13.55 -0.75
CA ASP A 254 14.58 14.93 -1.20
C ASP A 254 13.41 15.60 -0.47
N ASP A 255 13.22 16.89 -0.71
CA ASP A 255 12.05 17.60 -0.24
C ASP A 255 10.79 17.11 -0.96
N PHE A 256 9.65 17.14 -0.26
CA PHE A 256 8.41 16.56 -0.75
C PHE A 256 8.01 17.04 -2.16
N ASP A 257 8.26 18.31 -2.49
CA ASP A 257 7.93 18.90 -3.79
C ASP A 257 8.74 18.30 -4.95
N ASN A 258 9.91 17.73 -4.66
CA ASN A 258 10.78 17.09 -5.64
C ASN A 258 10.52 15.58 -5.78
N LEU A 259 9.74 14.99 -4.87
CA LEU A 259 9.40 13.58 -4.97
C LEU A 259 8.39 13.32 -6.09
N THR A 260 8.55 12.20 -6.78
CA THR A 260 7.48 11.70 -7.65
C THR A 260 6.24 11.39 -6.81
N GLN A 261 5.09 11.94 -7.22
CA GLN A 261 3.82 11.83 -6.51
C GLN A 261 2.83 10.99 -7.34
N TYR A 262 2.24 9.99 -6.71
CA TYR A 262 1.18 9.15 -7.28
C TYR A 262 -0.14 9.39 -6.55
N ASP A 263 -1.23 9.51 -7.30
CA ASP A 263 -2.57 9.59 -6.73
C ASP A 263 -3.11 8.20 -6.35
N ILE A 264 -4.33 8.13 -5.80
CA ILE A 264 -4.99 6.89 -5.40
C ILE A 264 -5.16 5.87 -6.55
N TYR A 265 -5.13 6.32 -7.80
CA TYR A 265 -5.22 5.46 -9.00
C TYR A 265 -3.84 4.99 -9.49
N GLY A 266 -2.77 5.29 -8.76
CA GLY A 266 -1.40 5.02 -9.19
C GLY A 266 -0.94 5.90 -10.35
N THR A 267 -1.60 7.03 -10.58
CA THR A 267 -1.21 7.99 -11.62
C THR A 267 -0.08 8.88 -11.13
N ASN A 268 1.03 8.87 -11.84
CA ASN A 268 2.11 9.83 -11.65
C ASN A 268 1.65 11.23 -12.06
N LYS A 269 1.68 12.18 -11.15
CA LYS A 269 1.22 13.56 -11.40
C LYS A 269 1.99 14.29 -12.51
N ASN A 270 3.21 13.88 -12.81
CA ASN A 270 3.95 14.45 -13.94
C ASN A 270 3.32 14.14 -15.30
N VAL A 271 2.46 13.11 -15.40
CA VAL A 271 1.75 12.77 -16.66
C VAL A 271 0.93 13.95 -17.16
N TYR A 272 0.28 14.70 -16.30
CA TYR A 272 -0.51 15.90 -16.68
C TYR A 272 0.38 16.94 -17.39
N LYS A 273 1.55 17.22 -16.83
CA LYS A 273 2.54 18.12 -17.42
C LYS A 273 3.08 17.60 -18.77
N TRP A 274 3.36 16.29 -18.86
CA TRP A 274 3.90 15.69 -20.08
C TRP A 274 2.89 15.68 -21.22
N VAL A 275 1.60 15.51 -20.91
CA VAL A 275 0.50 15.58 -21.89
C VAL A 275 0.15 17.03 -22.25
N GLY A 276 0.41 17.98 -21.36
CA GLY A 276 0.05 19.40 -21.50
C GLY A 276 -1.43 19.69 -21.19
N LEU A 277 -2.04 18.89 -20.32
CA LEU A 277 -3.40 19.04 -19.82
C LEU A 277 -3.39 18.97 -18.30
N ASP A 278 -4.29 19.68 -17.64
CA ASP A 278 -4.41 19.63 -16.19
C ASP A 278 -5.32 18.50 -15.70
N GLU A 279 -5.31 18.25 -14.38
CA GLU A 279 -6.08 17.18 -13.75
C GLU A 279 -7.60 17.38 -13.80
N ASN A 280 -8.10 18.60 -14.09
CA ASN A 280 -9.51 18.87 -14.25
C ASN A 280 -9.99 18.54 -15.67
N GLU A 281 -9.08 18.54 -16.64
CA GLU A 281 -9.37 18.24 -18.03
C GLU A 281 -9.10 16.78 -18.41
N LEU A 282 -8.09 16.15 -17.78
CA LEU A 282 -7.57 14.83 -18.13
C LEU A 282 -7.86 13.78 -17.05
N CYS A 283 -8.52 12.70 -17.44
CA CYS A 283 -8.58 11.46 -16.68
C CYS A 283 -7.47 10.51 -17.19
N VAL A 284 -6.57 10.09 -16.31
CA VAL A 284 -5.56 9.07 -16.61
C VAL A 284 -6.05 7.72 -16.09
N ASP A 285 -6.14 6.73 -16.98
CA ASP A 285 -6.57 5.37 -16.65
C ASP A 285 -5.63 4.34 -17.29
N PHE A 286 -4.47 4.14 -16.66
CA PHE A 286 -3.49 3.17 -17.14
C PHE A 286 -3.82 1.73 -16.72
N HIS A 287 -4.53 1.54 -15.60
CA HIS A 287 -4.77 0.25 -14.98
C HIS A 287 -6.22 -0.24 -15.06
N GLY A 288 -7.12 0.56 -15.65
CA GLY A 288 -8.55 0.23 -15.75
C GLY A 288 -9.31 0.39 -14.43
N THR A 289 -8.75 1.12 -13.48
CA THR A 289 -9.32 1.36 -12.14
C THR A 289 -9.97 2.73 -12.00
N ASN A 290 -9.67 3.66 -12.92
CA ASN A 290 -10.24 5.00 -12.90
C ASN A 290 -11.50 5.07 -13.78
N ASP A 291 -12.63 4.67 -13.20
CA ASP A 291 -13.94 4.72 -13.88
C ASP A 291 -14.59 6.10 -13.82
N ASN A 292 -13.99 7.03 -13.08
CA ASN A 292 -14.60 8.31 -12.80
C ASN A 292 -14.07 9.42 -13.69
N LEU A 293 -14.79 9.72 -14.78
CA LEU A 293 -14.44 10.84 -15.65
C LEU A 293 -14.66 12.20 -15.00
N LYS A 294 -15.51 12.32 -13.96
CA LYS A 294 -15.84 13.55 -13.23
C LYS A 294 -16.01 14.81 -14.13
N GLY A 295 -16.63 14.64 -15.29
CA GLY A 295 -16.79 15.73 -16.26
C GLY A 295 -15.51 16.09 -17.03
N ARG A 296 -14.41 15.38 -16.84
CA ARG A 296 -13.17 15.57 -17.60
C ARG A 296 -13.40 15.27 -19.08
N ARG A 297 -12.87 16.14 -19.92
CA ARG A 297 -13.02 16.04 -21.36
C ARG A 297 -12.16 14.96 -21.98
N TYR A 298 -10.96 14.73 -21.46
CA TYR A 298 -10.00 13.83 -22.07
C TYR A 298 -9.76 12.59 -21.21
N ILE A 299 -9.49 11.46 -21.88
CA ILE A 299 -9.02 10.21 -21.25
C ILE A 299 -7.69 9.82 -21.87
N LEU A 300 -6.69 9.55 -21.06
CA LEU A 300 -5.41 8.94 -21.46
C LEU A 300 -5.39 7.49 -20.99
N SER A 301 -5.37 6.53 -21.91
CA SER A 301 -5.51 5.14 -21.52
C SER A 301 -4.97 4.18 -22.58
N PRO A 302 -4.43 2.99 -22.20
CA PRO A 302 -4.19 1.87 -23.10
C PRO A 302 -5.47 1.08 -23.42
N TYR A 303 -6.57 1.34 -22.72
CA TYR A 303 -7.88 0.77 -23.00
C TYR A 303 -8.51 1.51 -24.19
N SER A 304 -9.25 0.76 -25.04
CA SER A 304 -10.00 1.38 -26.13
C SER A 304 -11.28 2.03 -25.62
N TYR A 305 -11.59 3.21 -26.16
CA TYR A 305 -12.84 3.91 -25.90
C TYR A 305 -13.53 4.27 -27.20
N ASN A 306 -14.86 4.32 -27.20
CA ASN A 306 -15.66 4.75 -28.36
C ASN A 306 -15.65 6.28 -28.54
N CYS A 307 -14.47 6.86 -28.54
CA CYS A 307 -14.22 8.29 -28.64
C CYS A 307 -13.21 8.61 -29.74
N HIS A 308 -13.22 9.86 -30.22
CA HIS A 308 -12.21 10.35 -31.14
C HIS A 308 -10.83 10.34 -30.49
N ILE A 309 -9.84 9.77 -31.17
CA ILE A 309 -8.44 9.77 -30.75
C ILE A 309 -7.80 11.09 -31.16
N VAL A 310 -7.31 11.83 -30.18
CA VAL A 310 -6.61 13.11 -30.36
C VAL A 310 -5.13 12.88 -30.62
N LYS A 311 -4.53 11.96 -29.83
CA LYS A 311 -3.11 11.61 -29.94
C LYS A 311 -2.89 10.16 -29.54
N GLN A 312 -1.85 9.56 -30.09
CA GLN A 312 -1.45 8.18 -29.76
C GLN A 312 0.02 8.15 -29.36
N TYR A 313 0.33 7.26 -28.42
CA TYR A 313 1.66 7.04 -27.87
C TYR A 313 2.02 5.56 -27.98
N PRO A 314 3.31 5.21 -27.97
CA PRO A 314 3.72 3.81 -27.93
C PRO A 314 3.32 3.14 -26.61
N LEU A 315 3.54 1.84 -26.51
CA LEU A 315 3.44 1.06 -25.26
C LEU A 315 4.63 0.09 -25.22
N SER A 316 5.83 0.65 -25.03
CA SER A 316 7.11 -0.06 -25.14
C SER A 316 8.04 0.16 -23.96
N LEU A 317 7.92 1.29 -23.27
CA LEU A 317 8.74 1.67 -22.12
C LEU A 317 8.09 1.23 -20.79
N ARG A 318 8.91 1.02 -19.78
CA ARG A 318 8.49 0.80 -18.39
C ARG A 318 9.15 1.85 -17.48
N PRO A 319 8.41 2.38 -16.50
CA PRO A 319 6.96 2.20 -16.27
C PRO A 319 6.10 2.76 -17.40
N ILE A 320 4.80 2.45 -17.34
CA ILE A 320 3.83 2.73 -18.43
C ILE A 320 3.75 4.23 -18.79
N GLU A 321 3.83 5.10 -17.81
CA GLU A 321 3.76 6.56 -17.98
C GLU A 321 4.91 7.13 -18.80
N LEU A 322 6.08 6.48 -18.85
CA LEU A 322 7.20 6.95 -19.68
C LEU A 322 6.90 6.94 -21.18
N ASN A 323 5.93 6.14 -21.60
CA ASN A 323 5.53 6.13 -23.01
C ASN A 323 4.94 7.48 -23.48
N VAL A 324 4.41 8.28 -22.56
CA VAL A 324 3.80 9.58 -22.86
C VAL A 324 4.83 10.65 -23.24
N ILE A 325 6.07 10.50 -22.77
CA ILE A 325 7.18 11.41 -23.13
C ILE A 325 7.96 10.95 -24.37
N CYS A 326 7.65 9.74 -24.87
CA CYS A 326 8.27 9.22 -26.07
C CYS A 326 7.83 10.04 -27.29
N ALA A 327 8.81 10.49 -28.09
CA ALA A 327 8.53 11.27 -29.29
C ALA A 327 7.96 10.43 -30.45
N ASP A 328 8.12 9.10 -30.38
CA ASP A 328 7.64 8.20 -31.42
C ASP A 328 6.13 8.06 -31.41
N LEU A 329 5.53 7.99 -32.59
CA LEU A 329 4.13 7.67 -32.74
C LEU A 329 3.90 6.17 -32.46
N GLY A 330 2.79 5.85 -31.84
CA GLY A 330 2.42 4.48 -31.48
C GLY A 330 0.91 4.30 -31.45
N ASN A 331 0.47 3.13 -31.10
CA ASN A 331 -0.94 2.77 -30.98
C ASN A 331 -1.28 2.06 -29.67
N GLY A 332 -0.39 2.22 -28.66
CA GLY A 332 -0.52 1.52 -27.39
C GLY A 332 -1.31 2.27 -26.33
N ILE A 333 -1.07 3.58 -26.21
CA ILE A 333 -1.81 4.48 -25.30
C ILE A 333 -2.46 5.57 -26.17
N CYS A 334 -3.73 5.89 -25.91
CA CYS A 334 -4.47 6.88 -26.65
C CYS A 334 -4.99 7.98 -25.75
N LEU A 335 -4.92 9.22 -26.23
CA LEU A 335 -5.62 10.36 -25.69
C LEU A 335 -6.95 10.52 -26.44
N TYR A 336 -8.06 10.34 -25.74
CA TYR A 336 -9.42 10.39 -26.28
C TYR A 336 -10.13 11.69 -25.93
N ASP A 337 -10.92 12.26 -26.86
CA ASP A 337 -11.87 13.38 -26.60
C ASP A 337 -13.27 12.78 -26.35
N THR A 338 -13.73 12.79 -25.11
CA THR A 338 -15.02 12.24 -24.70
C THR A 338 -16.22 13.02 -25.22
N HIS A 339 -16.02 14.27 -25.66
CA HIS A 339 -17.06 15.09 -26.32
C HIS A 339 -17.32 14.64 -27.76
N LYS A 340 -16.38 13.90 -28.38
CA LYS A 340 -16.49 13.35 -29.75
C LYS A 340 -16.61 11.84 -29.69
N ARG A 341 -17.78 11.34 -29.29
CA ARG A 341 -18.08 9.91 -29.16
C ARG A 341 -18.67 9.31 -30.44
N HIS A 342 -18.31 8.06 -30.71
CA HIS A 342 -18.88 7.23 -31.76
C HIS A 342 -19.96 6.31 -31.14
N GLY A 343 -21.23 6.74 -31.20
CA GLY A 343 -22.36 6.00 -30.59
C GLY A 343 -22.61 6.37 -29.12
N GLY A 344 -23.64 5.84 -28.51
CA GLY A 344 -24.29 6.17 -27.25
C GLY A 344 -23.44 6.47 -26.01
N SER A 345 -23.57 5.68 -24.94
CA SER A 345 -22.79 5.86 -23.70
C SER A 345 -21.30 5.55 -23.89
N LEU A 346 -20.45 6.15 -23.04
CA LEU A 346 -19.03 5.82 -23.02
C LEU A 346 -18.85 4.32 -22.72
N LYS A 347 -17.99 3.66 -23.52
CA LYS A 347 -17.67 2.24 -23.36
C LYS A 347 -16.17 2.06 -23.36
N ARG A 348 -15.66 1.31 -22.38
CA ARG A 348 -14.27 0.86 -22.30
C ARG A 348 -14.17 -0.57 -22.85
N GLY A 349 -13.29 -0.78 -23.80
CA GLY A 349 -13.02 -2.09 -24.39
C GLY A 349 -11.87 -2.82 -23.67
N PHE A 350 -11.65 -4.08 -24.06
CA PHE A 350 -10.56 -4.87 -23.52
C PHE A 350 -9.20 -4.39 -24.04
N PRO A 351 -8.16 -4.25 -23.18
CA PRO A 351 -6.87 -3.71 -23.60
C PRO A 351 -5.93 -4.81 -24.11
N LEU A 352 -6.12 -5.28 -25.33
CA LEU A 352 -5.24 -6.30 -25.94
C LEU A 352 -3.77 -5.88 -25.97
N THR A 353 -3.50 -4.61 -26.26
CA THR A 353 -2.15 -4.04 -26.27
C THR A 353 -1.49 -4.06 -24.91
N LEU A 354 -2.25 -3.75 -23.84
CA LEU A 354 -1.78 -3.80 -22.47
C LEU A 354 -1.51 -5.25 -22.03
N ALA A 355 -2.39 -6.18 -22.37
CA ALA A 355 -2.17 -7.59 -22.09
C ALA A 355 -0.87 -8.09 -22.75
N TYR A 356 -0.65 -7.72 -24.03
CA TYR A 356 0.60 -8.04 -24.73
C TYR A 356 1.82 -7.39 -24.07
N TYR A 357 1.71 -6.13 -23.64
CA TYR A 357 2.77 -5.38 -22.94
C TYR A 357 3.28 -6.11 -21.69
N TYR A 358 2.37 -6.64 -20.86
CA TYR A 358 2.75 -7.40 -19.68
C TYR A 358 3.24 -8.82 -19.96
N VAL A 359 2.66 -9.49 -20.96
CA VAL A 359 2.92 -10.91 -21.21
C VAL A 359 4.10 -11.16 -22.16
N ARG A 360 4.45 -10.21 -23.04
CA ARG A 360 5.48 -10.38 -24.10
C ARG A 360 6.87 -10.78 -23.60
N GLN A 361 7.20 -10.48 -22.35
CA GLN A 361 8.48 -10.86 -21.75
C GLN A 361 8.56 -12.34 -21.34
N PHE A 362 7.44 -13.03 -21.29
CA PHE A 362 7.36 -14.41 -20.87
C PHE A 362 7.31 -15.36 -22.07
N ASN A 363 7.93 -16.52 -21.91
CA ASN A 363 7.75 -17.59 -22.89
C ASN A 363 6.31 -18.16 -22.80
N VAL A 364 5.55 -18.07 -23.88
CA VAL A 364 4.13 -18.50 -23.92
C VAL A 364 3.94 -19.95 -23.49
N LYS A 365 4.84 -20.86 -23.88
CA LYS A 365 4.77 -22.29 -23.49
C LYS A 365 4.92 -22.46 -21.98
N VAL A 366 5.80 -21.65 -21.37
CA VAL A 366 6.03 -21.65 -19.91
C VAL A 366 4.80 -21.10 -19.19
N LEU A 367 4.26 -19.98 -19.67
CA LEU A 367 3.03 -19.39 -19.12
C LEU A 367 1.86 -20.38 -19.13
N LEU A 368 1.62 -21.04 -20.27
CA LEU A 368 0.54 -22.04 -20.37
C LEU A 368 0.75 -23.20 -19.39
N LYS A 369 1.98 -23.69 -19.26
CA LYS A 369 2.31 -24.76 -18.31
C LYS A 369 2.04 -24.35 -16.86
N TYR A 370 2.48 -23.16 -16.45
CA TYR A 370 2.25 -22.67 -15.09
C TYR A 370 0.77 -22.36 -14.83
N SER A 371 0.07 -21.74 -15.80
CA SER A 371 -1.37 -21.46 -15.68
C SER A 371 -2.17 -22.74 -15.50
N PHE A 372 -1.86 -23.79 -16.26
CA PHE A 372 -2.52 -25.08 -16.14
C PHE A 372 -2.25 -25.75 -14.78
N SER A 373 -1.00 -25.70 -14.31
CA SER A 373 -0.61 -26.23 -12.99
C SER A 373 -1.29 -25.47 -11.86
N TYR A 374 -1.39 -24.16 -11.96
CA TYR A 374 -2.09 -23.31 -11.00
C TYR A 374 -3.59 -23.61 -10.94
N LEU A 375 -4.24 -23.73 -12.10
CA LEU A 375 -5.67 -24.10 -12.17
C LEU A 375 -5.94 -25.47 -11.54
N LYS A 376 -5.06 -26.45 -11.80
CA LYS A 376 -5.14 -27.79 -11.22
C LYS A 376 -5.00 -27.76 -9.69
N SER A 377 -4.05 -26.97 -9.15
CA SER A 377 -3.87 -26.76 -7.72
C SER A 377 -5.12 -26.14 -7.08
N ARG A 378 -5.66 -25.07 -7.67
CA ARG A 378 -6.88 -24.41 -7.18
C ARG A 378 -8.10 -25.31 -7.15
N LEU A 379 -8.24 -26.19 -8.15
CA LEU A 379 -9.33 -27.19 -8.18
C LEU A 379 -9.14 -28.22 -7.07
N SER A 380 -7.90 -28.69 -6.84
CA SER A 380 -7.58 -29.61 -5.75
C SER A 380 -7.89 -29.02 -4.37
N ASP A 381 -7.51 -27.77 -4.15
CA ASP A 381 -7.75 -27.08 -2.88
C ASP A 381 -9.25 -26.84 -2.61
N LYS A 382 -10.01 -26.50 -3.66
CA LYS A 382 -11.47 -26.40 -3.57
C LYS A 382 -12.17 -27.72 -3.25
N ILE A 383 -11.59 -28.85 -3.71
CA ILE A 383 -12.11 -30.18 -3.41
C ILE A 383 -11.80 -30.53 -1.94
N LYS A 384 -10.56 -30.28 -1.48
CA LYS A 384 -10.14 -30.53 -0.10
C LYS A 384 -10.87 -29.68 0.94
N SER A 385 -11.31 -28.47 0.57
CA SER A 385 -12.05 -27.58 1.49
C SER A 385 -13.56 -27.94 1.59
N ARG A 386 -14.06 -28.91 0.83
CA ARG A 386 -15.44 -29.40 0.87
C ARG A 386 -15.62 -30.73 1.63
N PHE A 387 -14.53 -31.30 2.07
CA PHE A 387 -14.45 -32.47 2.95
C PHE A 387 -13.66 -32.11 4.21
#